data_fcddadfaab2ac5e5c6b01cbe17d31ca1
#
_entry.id   fcddadfaab2ac5e5c6b01cbe17d31ca1
#
_cell.length_a   1.000
_cell.length_b   1.000
_cell.length_c   1.000
_cell.angle_alpha   90.00
_cell.angle_beta   90.00
_cell.angle_gamma   90.00
#
_symmetry.space_group_name_H-M   'P 1'
#
loop_
_entity.id
_entity.type
_entity.pdbx_description
1 polymer ?
#
loop_
_entity_poly.entity_id
_entity_poly.type
_entity_poly.pdbx_seq_one_letter_code
_entity_poly.pdbx_strand_id
1 'polypeptide(L)'
;MANKKRGYISVKLGGKQRTLHFSMNFWAALTEDLNIRLDELGSLFQDGVSLNAVRSIVYCGLLAYDQEEGNEIEYNKFKVGSWLEDLDSDGLNKIIMAMGESRILGNDLNMGIERNPETEGK
;
A
#
# COMPACT_ATOMS: atom_id res chain seq x y z
N MET A 1 1.51 15.19 -15.71
CA MET A 1 1.66 14.85 -16.00
C MET A 1 1.23 13.88 -16.18
N ALA A 2 1.04 14.02 -16.51
CA ALA A 2 0.42 13.11 -16.78
C ALA A 2 0.96 11.93 -16.41
N ASN A 3 1.98 11.80 -16.19
CA ASN A 3 2.47 10.71 -15.85
C ASN A 3 2.29 10.35 -14.50
N LYS A 4 1.32 9.55 -14.21
CA LYS A 4 1.16 9.01 -13.02
C LYS A 4 2.21 8.04 -12.81
N LYS A 5 3.03 8.16 -11.83
CA LYS A 5 4.02 7.19 -11.56
C LYS A 5 3.39 5.99 -10.93
N ARG A 6 3.90 4.83 -11.29
CA ARG A 6 3.39 3.59 -10.77
C ARG A 6 3.59 3.53 -9.27
N GLY A 7 2.58 3.15 -8.53
CA GLY A 7 2.68 3.00 -7.10
C GLY A 7 2.42 4.25 -6.28
N TYR A 8 2.14 5.37 -6.94
CA TYR A 8 1.82 6.59 -6.21
C TYR A 8 0.32 6.81 -6.20
N ILE A 9 -0.21 7.30 -5.09
CA ILE A 9 -1.61 7.67 -5.03
C ILE A 9 -1.79 8.73 -3.95
N SER A 10 -2.64 9.71 -4.22
CA SER A 10 -2.94 10.74 -3.24
C SER A 10 -4.37 10.62 -2.81
N VAL A 11 -4.60 10.68 -1.51
CA VAL A 11 -5.95 10.61 -0.98
C VAL A 11 -6.06 11.62 0.16
N LYS A 12 -7.28 11.95 0.52
CA LYS A 12 -7.49 12.90 1.58
C LYS A 12 -7.56 12.14 2.90
N LEU A 13 -6.65 12.45 3.79
CA LEU A 13 -6.60 11.81 5.08
C LEU A 13 -6.26 12.86 6.13
N GLY A 14 -7.01 12.86 7.21
CA GLY A 14 -6.71 13.79 8.28
C GLY A 14 -6.88 15.24 7.88
N GLY A 15 -7.81 15.49 6.98
CA GLY A 15 -8.11 16.86 6.57
C GLY A 15 -7.26 17.43 5.47
N LYS A 16 -6.31 16.69 4.96
CA LYS A 16 -5.52 17.19 3.84
C LYS A 16 -5.08 16.08 2.92
N GLN A 17 -4.69 16.48 1.74
CA GLN A 17 -4.26 15.55 0.72
C GLN A 17 -2.91 14.97 1.09
N ARG A 18 -2.78 13.68 1.08
CA ARG A 18 -1.53 13.02 1.42
C ARG A 18 -1.21 12.00 0.34
N THR A 19 0.07 11.75 0.15
CA THR A 19 0.53 10.83 -0.89
C THR A 19 1.09 9.57 -0.27
N LEU A 20 0.74 8.44 -0.86
CA LEU A 20 1.30 7.16 -0.48
C LEU A 20 2.15 6.69 -1.65
N HIS A 21 3.25 6.02 -1.37
CA HIS A 21 4.09 5.49 -2.42
C HIS A 21 4.37 4.02 -2.11
N PHE A 22 3.88 3.15 -2.97
CA PHE A 22 4.05 1.71 -2.77
C PHE A 22 5.35 1.27 -3.43
N SER A 23 6.45 1.73 -2.84
CA SER A 23 7.79 1.44 -3.31
C SER A 23 8.32 0.24 -2.58
N MET A 24 9.55 -0.12 -2.86
CA MET A 24 10.17 -1.22 -2.14
C MET A 24 10.26 -0.88 -0.65
N ASN A 25 10.45 0.39 -0.32
CA ASN A 25 10.47 0.81 1.07
C ASN A 25 9.13 0.54 1.74
N PHE A 26 8.04 0.73 0.99
CA PHE A 26 6.72 0.43 1.49
C PHE A 26 6.60 -1.06 1.81
N TRP A 27 7.02 -1.91 0.87
CA TRP A 27 6.88 -3.35 1.07
C TRP A 27 7.74 -3.84 2.23
N ALA A 28 8.92 -3.27 2.39
CA ALA A 28 9.76 -3.62 3.52
C ALA A 28 9.10 -3.22 4.83
N ALA A 29 8.53 -2.01 4.87
CA ALA A 29 7.87 -1.54 6.07
C ALA A 29 6.63 -2.37 6.38
N LEU A 30 5.87 -2.72 5.36
CA LEU A 30 4.63 -3.47 5.55
C LEU A 30 4.90 -4.88 6.05
N THR A 31 5.87 -5.57 5.47
CA THR A 31 6.17 -6.93 5.91
C THR A 31 6.70 -6.92 7.33
N GLU A 32 7.45 -5.90 7.69
CA GLU A 32 7.94 -5.81 9.04
C GLU A 32 6.82 -5.48 10.01
N ASP A 33 5.95 -4.55 9.66
CA ASP A 33 4.87 -4.14 10.52
C ASP A 33 3.87 -5.28 10.77
N LEU A 34 3.59 -6.08 9.75
CA LEU A 34 2.67 -7.18 9.88
C LEU A 34 3.36 -8.48 10.27
N ASN A 35 4.67 -8.46 10.34
CA ASN A 35 5.47 -9.61 10.71
C ASN A 35 5.18 -10.79 9.79
N ILE A 36 5.22 -10.55 8.50
CA ILE A 36 5.03 -11.59 7.51
C ILE A 36 6.18 -11.57 6.55
N ARG A 37 6.32 -12.64 5.80
CA ARG A 37 7.40 -12.73 4.83
C ARG A 37 6.90 -12.24 3.50
N LEU A 38 7.83 -11.88 2.65
CA LEU A 38 7.49 -11.36 1.34
C LEU A 38 6.63 -12.36 0.56
N ASP A 39 6.94 -13.64 0.66
CA ASP A 39 6.18 -14.63 -0.09
C ASP A 39 4.80 -14.89 0.51
N GLU A 40 4.49 -14.27 1.65
CA GLU A 40 3.18 -14.42 2.24
C GLU A 40 2.26 -13.27 1.87
N LEU A 41 2.78 -12.28 1.15
CA LEU A 41 1.98 -11.11 0.82
C LEU A 41 0.74 -11.45 0.01
N GLY A 42 0.87 -12.38 -0.92
CA GLY A 42 -0.27 -12.74 -1.74
C GLY A 42 -1.43 -13.28 -0.92
N SER A 43 -1.13 -14.08 0.10
CA SER A 43 -2.20 -14.67 0.86
C SER A 43 -2.83 -13.68 1.83
N LEU A 44 -2.19 -12.55 2.07
CA LEU A 44 -2.73 -11.55 2.96
C LEU A 44 -4.10 -11.09 2.51
N PHE A 45 -4.35 -11.07 1.21
CA PHE A 45 -5.59 -10.56 0.68
C PHE A 45 -6.57 -11.63 0.20
N GLN A 46 -6.27 -12.89 0.42
CA GLN A 46 -7.11 -13.92 -0.14
C GLN A 46 -8.47 -14.00 0.51
N ASP A 47 -8.52 -13.78 1.81
CA ASP A 47 -9.78 -13.86 2.50
C ASP A 47 -10.32 -12.49 2.84
N GLY A 48 -9.90 -11.50 2.11
CA GLY A 48 -10.28 -10.14 2.40
C GLY A 48 -9.20 -9.45 3.19
N VAL A 49 -9.36 -8.16 3.38
CA VAL A 49 -8.34 -7.36 4.04
C VAL A 49 -8.86 -6.94 5.40
N SER A 50 -8.13 -7.27 6.45
CA SER A 50 -8.55 -6.90 7.79
C SER A 50 -8.33 -5.41 8.01
N LEU A 51 -9.00 -4.86 9.02
CA LEU A 51 -8.80 -3.45 9.33
C LEU A 51 -7.37 -3.18 9.75
N ASN A 52 -6.76 -4.14 10.44
CA ASN A 52 -5.37 -3.97 10.83
C ASN A 52 -4.47 -3.88 9.60
N ALA A 53 -4.75 -4.68 8.59
CA ALA A 53 -3.96 -4.65 7.37
C ALA A 53 -4.18 -3.34 6.63
N VAL A 54 -5.42 -2.84 6.58
CA VAL A 54 -5.69 -1.57 5.91
C VAL A 54 -4.93 -0.46 6.59
N ARG A 55 -4.96 -0.42 7.91
CA ARG A 55 -4.25 0.60 8.66
C ARG A 55 -2.75 0.54 8.38
N SER A 56 -2.19 -0.66 8.36
CA SER A 56 -0.77 -0.82 8.10
C SER A 56 -0.40 -0.41 6.69
N ILE A 57 -1.25 -0.76 5.72
CA ILE A 57 -1.01 -0.40 4.34
C ILE A 57 -0.95 1.12 4.19
N VAL A 58 -1.92 1.82 4.77
CA VAL A 58 -1.96 3.26 4.62
C VAL A 58 -0.78 3.89 5.38
N TYR A 59 -0.54 3.44 6.59
CA TYR A 59 0.56 3.98 7.37
C TYR A 59 1.91 3.76 6.67
N CYS A 60 2.16 2.56 6.20
CA CYS A 60 3.43 2.27 5.56
C CYS A 60 3.59 3.00 4.24
N GLY A 61 2.48 3.18 3.51
CA GLY A 61 2.52 3.94 2.26
C GLY A 61 2.87 5.40 2.49
N LEU A 62 2.27 6.00 3.52
CA LEU A 62 2.58 7.37 3.87
C LEU A 62 4.01 7.49 4.35
N LEU A 63 4.44 6.56 5.19
CA LEU A 63 5.77 6.59 5.73
C LEU A 63 6.82 6.46 4.64
N ALA A 64 6.61 5.55 3.70
CA ALA A 64 7.56 5.38 2.61
C ALA A 64 7.70 6.66 1.81
N TYR A 65 6.57 7.28 1.46
CA TYR A 65 6.63 8.50 0.68
C TYR A 65 7.35 9.61 1.44
N ASP A 66 6.95 9.81 2.70
CA ASP A 66 7.51 10.93 3.47
C ASP A 66 9.00 10.72 3.74
N GLN A 67 9.41 9.51 4.02
CA GLN A 67 10.82 9.27 4.27
C GLN A 67 11.64 9.43 2.99
N GLU A 68 11.10 9.00 1.86
CA GLU A 68 11.80 9.14 0.60
C GLU A 68 11.96 10.60 0.20
N GLU A 69 10.97 11.42 0.57
CA GLU A 69 11.01 12.84 0.23
C GLU A 69 11.69 13.68 1.29
N GLY A 70 12.08 13.08 2.40
CA GLY A 70 12.71 13.83 3.48
C GLY A 70 11.75 14.66 4.29
N ASN A 71 10.47 14.32 4.24
CA ASN A 71 9.47 15.06 5.00
C ASN A 71 9.47 14.63 6.45
N GLU A 72 8.99 15.51 7.30
CA GLU A 72 8.91 15.19 8.70
C GLU A 72 7.73 14.27 8.96
N ILE A 73 7.89 13.29 9.80
CA ILE A 73 6.83 12.33 10.12
C ILE A 73 6.10 12.80 11.37
N GLU A 74 4.87 13.25 11.17
CA GLU A 74 4.10 13.80 12.27
C GLU A 74 2.95 12.92 12.69
N TYR A 75 2.98 11.66 12.34
CA TYR A 75 1.87 10.76 12.62
C TYR A 75 2.41 9.40 13.03
N ASN A 76 1.51 8.59 13.60
CA ASN A 76 1.86 7.23 13.91
C ASN A 76 0.71 6.37 13.43
N LYS A 77 0.81 5.09 13.64
CA LYS A 77 -0.18 4.17 13.16
C LYS A 77 -1.56 4.46 13.74
N PHE A 78 -1.61 4.89 14.98
CA PHE A 78 -2.90 5.15 15.61
C PHE A 78 -3.56 6.41 15.05
N LYS A 79 -2.75 7.41 14.76
CA LYS A 79 -3.28 8.62 14.16
C LYS A 79 -3.81 8.31 12.76
N VAL A 80 -3.09 7.50 12.03
CA VAL A 80 -3.53 7.09 10.70
C VAL A 80 -4.85 6.32 10.82
N GLY A 81 -4.96 5.46 11.81
CA GLY A 81 -6.20 4.74 12.03
C GLY A 81 -7.40 5.66 12.23
N SER A 82 -7.18 6.77 12.96
CA SER A 82 -8.26 7.73 13.14
C SER A 82 -8.62 8.39 11.82
N TRP A 83 -7.64 8.67 11.00
CA TRP A 83 -7.89 9.32 9.71
C TRP A 83 -8.68 8.41 8.77
N LEU A 84 -8.55 7.09 8.96
CA LEU A 84 -9.26 6.15 8.09
C LEU A 84 -10.77 6.24 8.27
N GLU A 85 -11.23 6.82 9.35
CA GLU A 85 -12.65 6.98 9.54
C GLU A 85 -13.25 7.90 8.48
N ASP A 86 -12.44 8.74 7.88
CA ASP A 86 -12.91 9.65 6.84
C ASP A 86 -12.74 9.08 5.44
N LEU A 87 -12.15 7.90 5.33
CA LEU A 87 -11.88 7.32 4.04
C LEU A 87 -13.08 6.54 3.57
N ASP A 88 -13.61 6.84 2.40
CA ASP A 88 -14.75 6.11 1.90
C ASP A 88 -14.28 4.92 1.08
N SER A 89 -15.21 4.13 0.57
CA SER A 89 -14.84 2.94 -0.16
C SER A 89 -14.13 3.26 -1.47
N ASP A 90 -14.43 4.41 -2.05
CA ASP A 90 -13.74 4.82 -3.26
C ASP A 90 -12.29 5.05 -2.95
N GLY A 91 -11.97 5.77 -1.87
CA GLY A 91 -10.60 6.03 -1.49
C GLY A 91 -9.86 4.75 -1.18
N LEU A 92 -10.52 3.83 -0.48
CA LEU A 92 -9.89 2.58 -0.16
C LEU A 92 -9.61 1.78 -1.42
N ASN A 93 -10.55 1.75 -2.36
CA ASN A 93 -10.33 1.03 -3.60
C ASN A 93 -9.18 1.61 -4.40
N LYS A 94 -9.04 2.92 -4.41
CA LYS A 94 -7.93 3.55 -5.10
C LYS A 94 -6.61 3.13 -4.51
N ILE A 95 -6.54 3.05 -3.18
CA ILE A 95 -5.33 2.64 -2.51
C ILE A 95 -4.98 1.20 -2.86
N ILE A 96 -5.96 0.32 -2.78
CA ILE A 96 -5.73 -1.09 -3.06
C ILE A 96 -5.31 -1.29 -4.52
N MET A 97 -5.93 -0.56 -5.43
CA MET A 97 -5.58 -0.69 -6.83
C MET A 97 -4.18 -0.17 -7.11
N ALA A 98 -3.81 0.93 -6.50
CA ALA A 98 -2.47 1.47 -6.70
C ALA A 98 -1.42 0.52 -6.14
N MET A 99 -1.73 -0.11 -5.01
CA MET A 99 -0.82 -1.06 -4.41
C MET A 99 -0.66 -2.26 -5.33
N GLY A 100 -1.77 -2.73 -5.90
CA GLY A 100 -1.72 -3.88 -6.78
C GLY A 100 -0.97 -3.61 -8.08
N GLU A 101 -0.91 -2.35 -8.50
CA GLU A 101 -0.19 -2.01 -9.70
C GLU A 101 1.30 -1.79 -9.47
N SER A 102 1.72 -1.75 -8.20
CA SER A 102 3.12 -1.53 -7.92
C SER A 102 3.89 -2.82 -8.17
N ARG A 103 5.19 -2.71 -8.20
CA ARG A 103 6.01 -3.88 -8.46
C ARG A 103 6.96 -4.16 -7.33
N ILE A 104 7.18 -5.43 -7.08
CA ILE A 104 8.15 -5.84 -6.10
C ILE A 104 9.26 -6.54 -6.84
N LEU A 105 10.45 -6.00 -6.75
CA LEU A 105 11.62 -6.58 -7.42
C LEU A 105 11.37 -6.84 -8.89
N GLY A 106 10.68 -5.88 -9.51
CA GLY A 106 10.43 -5.99 -10.94
C GLY A 106 9.21 -6.79 -11.34
N ASN A 107 8.53 -7.37 -10.38
CA ASN A 107 7.36 -8.18 -10.69
C ASN A 107 6.10 -7.56 -10.14
N ASP A 108 5.00 -7.75 -10.83
CA ASP A 108 3.74 -7.25 -10.34
C ASP A 108 3.32 -8.05 -9.13
N LEU A 109 2.66 -7.40 -8.20
CA LEU A 109 2.18 -8.06 -7.02
C LEU A 109 0.97 -8.91 -7.35
N ASN A 110 0.98 -10.14 -6.87
CA ASN A 110 -0.16 -11.00 -7.08
C ASN A 110 -1.04 -10.91 -5.85
N MET A 111 -2.01 -10.08 -5.86
CA MET A 111 -2.85 -9.83 -4.73
C MET A 111 -3.97 -10.85 -4.58
N GLY A 112 -3.64 -12.08 -4.61
CA GLY A 112 -4.61 -13.11 -4.48
C GLY A 112 -5.22 -13.53 -5.80
N ILE A 113 -4.91 -12.82 -6.86
CA ILE A 113 -5.40 -13.19 -8.16
C ILE A 113 -4.46 -14.21 -8.69
N GLU A 114 -5.00 -15.34 -9.03
CA GLU A 114 -4.16 -16.39 -9.48
C GLU A 114 -3.61 -16.12 -10.80
N ARG A 115 -2.33 -16.09 -10.92
CA ARG A 115 -1.72 -15.89 -12.21
C ARG A 115 -1.43 -17.23 -12.78
N ASN A 116 -1.76 -17.42 -13.98
CA ASN A 116 -1.54 -18.69 -14.62
C ASN A 116 -0.07 -18.83 -14.87
N PRO A 117 0.59 -19.74 -14.27
CA PRO A 117 2.02 -19.87 -14.43
C PRO A 117 2.45 -20.10 -15.83
N GLU A 118 1.62 -20.73 -16.61
CA GLU A 118 2.01 -20.95 -17.93
C GLU A 118 2.08 -19.73 -18.64
N THR A 119 1.25 -18.79 -18.33
CA THR A 119 1.26 -17.55 -19.00
C THR A 119 2.47 -16.84 -18.70
N GLU A 120 2.97 -16.94 -17.48
CA GLU A 120 4.12 -16.30 -17.20
C GLU A 120 5.25 -17.09 -17.46
N GLY A 121 5.20 -18.29 -17.35
CA GLY A 121 6.29 -19.15 -17.55
C GLY A 121 6.71 -19.29 -18.91
N LYS A 122 5.89 -18.94 -19.78
CA LYS A 122 6.25 -19.16 -21.11
C LYS A 122 6.92 -18.18 -21.62
#